data_7de5adce43ef9e5f2a3303c164c4d6d6
#
_entry.id   7de5adce43ef9e5f2a3303c164c4d6d6
#
_cell.length_a   1.000
_cell.length_b   1.000
_cell.length_c   1.000
_cell.angle_alpha   90.00
_cell.angle_beta   90.00
_cell.angle_gamma   90.00
#
_symmetry.space_group_name_H-M   'P 1'
#
loop_
_entity.id
_entity.type
_entity.pdbx_description
1 polymer ?
#
loop_
_entity_poly.entity_id
_entity_poly.type
_entity_poly.pdbx_seq_one_letter_code
_entity_poly.pdbx_strand_id
1 'polypeptide(L)'
;MKRIVSVTAVFLCGISLLQAQPVRVSETLKELDMENISVVEKSDTITAAFETSAYRGIYNGIGIAIRHLVAIPEIPTLQLLILDNALPQLCITIPAELIQKYQSGECTLDEVYRKMGMTTSTETAVRQLKGVKRKESSFSKVDFVIYPNVMLVNNVTYKLYKAALELQPALEMQLWKGASLRMQVSLPIVSNEDGKWNCVRLGFMALRQDFRLANHWKGYLTGGSFSNDRQGLAAGIGYFSSNGRWTVEGGGGITGSAHFYGSKWKMSKWKESMDRLV
;
A
#
# COMPACT_ATOMS: atom_id res chain seq x y z
N MET A 1 35.26 34.76 -37.84
CA MET A 1 34.39 33.60 -37.61
C MET A 1 34.41 33.19 -36.12
N LYS A 2 33.92 34.02 -35.19
CA LYS A 2 33.88 33.72 -33.72
C LYS A 2 32.66 34.26 -32.98
N ARG A 3 31.49 34.36 -33.60
CA ARG A 3 30.27 34.90 -32.97
C ARG A 3 28.99 34.07 -33.15
N ILE A 4 29.05 32.85 -33.70
CA ILE A 4 27.85 32.01 -33.95
C ILE A 4 27.67 30.92 -32.88
N VAL A 5 28.67 30.64 -32.04
CA VAL A 5 28.62 29.54 -31.06
C VAL A 5 27.85 29.92 -29.76
N SER A 6 27.66 31.22 -29.48
CA SER A 6 27.02 31.67 -28.23
C SER A 6 25.48 31.65 -28.21
N VAL A 7 24.84 31.66 -29.39
CA VAL A 7 23.36 31.71 -29.44
C VAL A 7 22.72 30.33 -29.32
N THR A 8 23.40 29.29 -29.78
CA THR A 8 22.86 27.94 -29.76
C THR A 8 22.90 27.32 -28.31
N ALA A 9 23.86 27.73 -27.48
CA ALA A 9 23.94 27.25 -26.10
C ALA A 9 22.86 27.82 -25.17
N VAL A 10 22.41 29.06 -25.46
CA VAL A 10 21.30 29.69 -24.68
C VAL A 10 19.95 29.07 -25.04
N PHE A 11 19.77 28.60 -26.29
CA PHE A 11 18.53 27.94 -26.71
C PHE A 11 18.37 26.51 -26.15
N LEU A 12 19.48 25.78 -25.91
CA LEU A 12 19.45 24.46 -25.32
C LEU A 12 19.21 24.47 -23.79
N CYS A 13 19.60 25.54 -23.08
CA CYS A 13 19.26 25.72 -21.66
C CYS A 13 17.80 26.14 -21.42
N GLY A 14 17.14 26.77 -22.42
CA GLY A 14 15.74 27.21 -22.31
C GLY A 14 14.71 26.10 -22.53
N ILE A 15 15.09 24.97 -23.15
CA ILE A 15 14.16 23.87 -23.46
C ILE A 15 13.96 22.94 -22.27
N SER A 16 14.87 22.91 -21.30
CA SER A 16 14.72 22.10 -20.07
C SER A 16 13.74 22.71 -19.04
N LEU A 17 13.20 23.90 -19.25
CA LEU A 17 12.28 24.57 -18.33
C LEU A 17 10.79 24.43 -18.72
N LEU A 18 10.47 23.78 -19.82
CA LEU A 18 9.08 23.59 -20.31
C LEU A 18 8.63 22.12 -20.25
N GLN A 19 9.02 21.39 -19.22
CA GLN A 19 8.32 20.12 -18.99
C GLN A 19 6.90 20.41 -18.52
N ALA A 20 5.91 19.83 -19.21
CA ALA A 20 4.50 19.99 -18.82
C ALA A 20 4.32 19.52 -17.35
N GLN A 21 3.50 20.24 -16.59
CA GLN A 21 3.27 19.98 -15.16
C GLN A 21 2.96 18.50 -14.84
N PRO A 22 2.14 17.79 -15.63
CA PRO A 22 1.88 16.36 -15.41
C PRO A 22 3.14 15.48 -15.49
N VAL A 23 4.10 15.87 -16.34
CA VAL A 23 5.38 15.15 -16.47
C VAL A 23 6.20 15.32 -15.20
N ARG A 24 6.30 16.55 -14.67
CA ARG A 24 7.01 16.83 -13.42
C ARG A 24 6.41 16.06 -12.23
N VAL A 25 5.07 16.07 -12.10
CA VAL A 25 4.36 15.30 -11.07
C VAL A 25 4.67 13.80 -11.21
N SER A 26 4.65 13.27 -12.42
CA SER A 26 4.96 11.86 -12.69
C SER A 26 6.41 11.50 -12.36
N GLU A 27 7.37 12.37 -12.67
CA GLU A 27 8.78 12.16 -12.37
C GLU A 27 9.04 12.24 -10.85
N THR A 28 8.49 13.25 -10.17
CA THR A 28 8.58 13.37 -8.72
C THR A 28 8.04 12.12 -8.01
N LEU A 29 6.89 11.62 -8.42
CA LEU A 29 6.33 10.40 -7.85
C LEU A 29 7.23 9.18 -8.11
N LYS A 30 7.86 9.10 -9.28
CA LYS A 30 8.81 8.05 -9.62
C LYS A 30 10.09 8.13 -8.78
N GLU A 31 10.65 9.33 -8.58
CA GLU A 31 11.83 9.56 -7.73
C GLU A 31 11.57 9.20 -6.26
N LEU A 32 10.32 9.22 -5.84
CA LEU A 32 9.88 8.80 -4.52
C LEU A 32 9.53 7.29 -4.45
N ASP A 33 9.91 6.50 -5.44
CA ASP A 33 9.61 5.07 -5.52
C ASP A 33 8.11 4.74 -5.39
N MET A 34 7.24 5.65 -5.85
CA MET A 34 5.81 5.37 -5.92
C MET A 34 5.50 4.46 -7.10
N GLU A 35 4.48 3.63 -6.96
CA GLU A 35 4.08 2.66 -7.97
C GLU A 35 2.71 2.97 -8.56
N ASN A 36 2.36 2.28 -9.66
CA ASN A 36 1.07 2.42 -10.34
C ASN A 36 0.72 3.87 -10.72
N ILE A 37 1.74 4.66 -11.11
CA ILE A 37 1.63 6.09 -11.38
C ILE A 37 0.82 6.34 -12.65
N SER A 38 -0.21 7.15 -12.55
CA SER A 38 -0.97 7.69 -13.69
C SER A 38 -1.27 9.16 -13.44
N VAL A 39 -0.92 10.04 -14.37
CA VAL A 39 -1.10 11.49 -14.20
C VAL A 39 -1.78 12.06 -15.44
N VAL A 40 -2.74 12.93 -15.23
CA VAL A 40 -3.44 13.67 -16.29
C VAL A 40 -3.78 15.07 -15.79
N GLU A 41 -3.74 16.04 -16.69
CA GLU A 41 -4.19 17.40 -16.45
C GLU A 41 -5.47 17.65 -17.22
N LYS A 42 -6.48 18.16 -16.55
CA LYS A 42 -7.75 18.58 -17.12
C LYS A 42 -8.29 19.80 -16.39
N SER A 43 -8.67 20.84 -17.13
CA SER A 43 -9.35 22.02 -16.59
C SER A 43 -8.68 22.57 -15.30
N ASP A 44 -7.41 22.90 -15.39
CA ASP A 44 -6.62 23.46 -14.27
C ASP A 44 -6.55 22.57 -13.00
N THR A 45 -6.64 21.27 -13.22
CA THR A 45 -6.50 20.27 -12.15
C THR A 45 -5.60 19.13 -12.64
N ILE A 46 -4.56 18.85 -11.89
CA ILE A 46 -3.73 17.65 -12.10
C ILE A 46 -4.28 16.53 -11.23
N THR A 47 -4.75 15.48 -11.88
CA THR A 47 -5.16 14.25 -11.21
C THR A 47 -4.04 13.23 -11.33
N ALA A 48 -3.51 12.78 -10.18
CA ALA A 48 -2.47 11.78 -10.11
C ALA A 48 -2.91 10.59 -9.28
N ALA A 49 -2.78 9.38 -9.82
CA ALA A 49 -2.92 8.14 -9.05
C ALA A 49 -1.55 7.56 -8.74
N PHE A 50 -1.38 7.00 -7.56
CA PHE A 50 -0.17 6.28 -7.16
C PHE A 50 -0.42 5.35 -5.97
N GLU A 51 0.52 4.45 -5.75
CA GLU A 51 0.59 3.51 -4.64
C GLU A 51 1.88 3.71 -3.85
N THR A 52 1.81 3.61 -2.52
CA THR A 52 2.93 3.93 -1.60
C THR A 52 3.62 2.68 -1.07
N SER A 53 3.80 1.65 -1.90
CA SER A 53 4.34 0.34 -1.51
C SER A 53 5.75 0.39 -0.90
N ALA A 54 6.59 1.32 -1.33
CA ALA A 54 7.95 1.50 -0.81
C ALA A 54 8.00 1.99 0.66
N TYR A 55 6.90 2.53 1.17
CA TYR A 55 6.87 3.14 2.51
C TYR A 55 6.11 2.26 3.50
N ARG A 56 6.70 2.02 4.66
CA ARG A 56 5.98 1.39 5.76
C ARG A 56 4.93 2.35 6.33
N GLY A 57 3.67 1.96 6.19
CA GLY A 57 2.53 2.80 6.56
C GLY A 57 2.13 3.74 5.43
N ILE A 58 0.95 3.50 4.89
CA ILE A 58 0.37 4.23 3.74
C ILE A 58 0.37 5.75 3.96
N TYR A 59 0.11 6.21 5.18
CA TYR A 59 0.06 7.63 5.51
C TYR A 59 1.42 8.34 5.43
N ASN A 60 2.51 7.64 5.76
CA ASN A 60 3.86 8.18 5.63
C ASN A 60 4.19 8.46 4.15
N GLY A 61 3.94 7.49 3.28
CA GLY A 61 4.15 7.65 1.85
C GLY A 61 3.30 8.76 1.25
N ILE A 62 2.02 8.87 1.64
CA ILE A 62 1.14 9.96 1.21
C ILE A 62 1.70 11.32 1.65
N GLY A 63 2.12 11.45 2.91
CA GLY A 63 2.68 12.69 3.44
C GLY A 63 3.93 13.12 2.68
N ILE A 64 4.85 12.19 2.41
CA ILE A 64 6.06 12.44 1.63
C ILE A 64 5.69 12.90 0.21
N ALA A 65 4.77 12.21 -0.47
CA ALA A 65 4.31 12.59 -1.80
C ALA A 65 3.73 14.01 -1.82
N ILE A 66 2.82 14.34 -0.90
CA ILE A 66 2.22 15.68 -0.79
C ILE A 66 3.30 16.74 -0.61
N ARG A 67 4.23 16.53 0.32
CA ARG A 67 5.33 17.47 0.59
C ARG A 67 6.12 17.82 -0.67
N HIS A 68 6.47 16.84 -1.48
CA HIS A 68 7.23 17.05 -2.71
C HIS A 68 6.39 17.64 -3.82
N LEU A 69 5.14 17.21 -3.97
CA LEU A 69 4.25 17.69 -5.02
C LEU A 69 3.85 19.16 -4.83
N VAL A 70 3.52 19.59 -3.60
CA VAL A 70 3.15 21.00 -3.34
C VAL A 70 4.33 21.96 -3.47
N ALA A 71 5.57 21.45 -3.47
CA ALA A 71 6.78 22.23 -3.69
C ALA A 71 7.07 22.48 -5.19
N ILE A 72 6.40 21.80 -6.10
CA ILE A 72 6.57 22.02 -7.55
C ILE A 72 6.01 23.40 -7.90
N PRO A 73 6.80 24.31 -8.53
CA PRO A 73 6.34 25.65 -8.87
C PRO A 73 5.14 25.63 -9.82
N GLU A 74 4.25 26.61 -9.67
CA GLU A 74 3.12 26.88 -10.57
C GLU A 74 2.17 25.70 -10.73
N ILE A 75 2.10 24.80 -9.76
CA ILE A 75 1.21 23.66 -9.84
C ILE A 75 -0.23 24.09 -9.58
N PRO A 76 -1.21 23.66 -10.42
CA PRO A 76 -2.61 23.97 -10.22
C PRO A 76 -3.21 23.14 -9.08
N THR A 77 -4.53 23.05 -9.01
CA THR A 77 -5.19 22.14 -8.06
C THR A 77 -4.70 20.70 -8.24
N LEU A 78 -4.28 20.07 -7.15
CA LEU A 78 -3.88 18.67 -7.12
C LEU A 78 -5.02 17.79 -6.63
N GLN A 79 -5.32 16.75 -7.39
CA GLN A 79 -6.22 15.68 -7.00
C GLN A 79 -5.42 14.35 -6.98
N LEU A 80 -5.19 13.81 -5.78
CA LEU A 80 -4.38 12.61 -5.58
C LEU A 80 -5.28 11.41 -5.29
N LEU A 81 -5.24 10.42 -6.16
CA LEU A 81 -5.94 9.15 -6.01
C LEU A 81 -4.98 8.12 -5.42
N ILE A 82 -5.16 7.80 -4.16
CA ILE A 82 -4.34 6.82 -3.46
C ILE A 82 -4.84 5.41 -3.78
N LEU A 83 -3.92 4.56 -4.19
CA LEU A 83 -4.17 3.15 -4.50
C LEU A 83 -3.62 2.24 -3.41
N ASP A 84 -4.25 1.07 -3.27
CA ASP A 84 -3.79 -0.07 -2.48
C ASP A 84 -4.13 -1.35 -3.25
N ASN A 85 -3.15 -2.19 -3.53
CA ASN A 85 -3.29 -3.31 -4.46
C ASN A 85 -3.90 -2.90 -5.81
N ALA A 86 -3.47 -1.75 -6.36
CA ALA A 86 -4.01 -1.12 -7.58
C ALA A 86 -5.52 -0.79 -7.53
N LEU A 87 -6.14 -0.84 -6.35
CA LEU A 87 -7.53 -0.46 -6.09
C LEU A 87 -7.59 0.96 -5.51
N PRO A 88 -8.48 1.84 -6.01
CA PRO A 88 -8.64 3.18 -5.46
C PRO A 88 -9.18 3.12 -4.03
N GLN A 89 -8.53 3.83 -3.11
CA GLN A 89 -8.91 3.86 -1.68
C GLN A 89 -9.40 5.23 -1.26
N LEU A 90 -8.65 6.28 -1.55
CA LEU A 90 -8.85 7.62 -1.03
C LEU A 90 -8.54 8.64 -2.14
N CYS A 91 -9.29 9.72 -2.19
CA CYS A 91 -9.01 10.88 -3.02
C CYS A 91 -8.71 12.08 -2.13
N ILE A 92 -7.56 12.71 -2.36
CA ILE A 92 -7.11 13.91 -1.64
C ILE A 92 -7.11 15.07 -2.64
N THR A 93 -7.72 16.18 -2.27
CA THR A 93 -7.74 17.39 -3.11
C THR A 93 -7.04 18.53 -2.38
N ILE A 94 -6.05 19.13 -3.03
CA ILE A 94 -5.30 20.28 -2.51
C ILE A 94 -5.54 21.45 -3.48
N PRO A 95 -6.32 22.46 -3.08
CA PRO A 95 -6.62 23.62 -3.92
C PRO A 95 -5.36 24.41 -4.29
N ALA A 96 -5.33 24.97 -5.50
CA ALA A 96 -4.21 25.80 -5.98
C ALA A 96 -3.88 26.96 -5.02
N GLU A 97 -4.89 27.63 -4.47
CA GLU A 97 -4.70 28.71 -3.50
C GLU A 97 -3.92 28.27 -2.25
N LEU A 98 -4.17 27.06 -1.76
CA LEU A 98 -3.48 26.51 -0.60
C LEU A 98 -2.02 26.17 -0.94
N ILE A 99 -1.78 25.67 -2.15
CA ILE A 99 -0.43 25.38 -2.65
C ILE A 99 0.37 26.69 -2.79
N GLN A 100 -0.23 27.73 -3.38
CA GLN A 100 0.40 29.04 -3.55
C GLN A 100 0.77 29.67 -2.19
N LYS A 101 -0.12 29.58 -1.19
CA LYS A 101 0.18 30.06 0.18
C LYS A 101 1.33 29.30 0.83
N TYR A 102 1.44 28.01 0.56
CA TYR A 102 2.59 27.23 1.02
C TYR A 102 3.87 27.65 0.32
N GLN A 103 3.86 27.85 -0.99
CA GLN A 103 5.02 28.27 -1.78
C GLN A 103 5.48 29.68 -1.46
N SER A 104 4.56 30.60 -1.11
CA SER A 104 4.89 31.97 -0.65
C SER A 104 5.36 32.02 0.81
N GLY A 105 5.27 30.93 1.55
CA GLY A 105 5.60 30.87 2.99
C GLY A 105 4.51 31.43 3.92
N GLU A 106 3.32 31.71 3.40
CA GLU A 106 2.17 32.20 4.17
C GLU A 106 1.50 31.10 4.99
N CYS A 107 1.70 29.82 4.64
CA CYS A 107 1.22 28.70 5.42
C CYS A 107 2.26 27.59 5.53
N THR A 108 2.15 26.81 6.59
CA THR A 108 3.01 25.65 6.86
C THR A 108 2.48 24.38 6.18
N LEU A 109 3.34 23.37 6.05
CA LEU A 109 2.94 22.06 5.54
C LEU A 109 1.84 21.40 6.41
N ASP A 110 1.89 21.61 7.73
CA ASP A 110 0.86 21.12 8.66
C ASP A 110 -0.50 21.77 8.40
N GLU A 111 -0.51 23.02 7.97
CA GLU A 111 -1.76 23.68 7.57
C GLU A 111 -2.28 23.15 6.26
N VAL A 112 -1.40 22.80 5.30
CA VAL A 112 -1.81 22.10 4.08
C VAL A 112 -2.51 20.79 4.43
N TYR A 113 -1.91 19.95 5.31
CA TYR A 113 -2.52 18.68 5.74
C TYR A 113 -3.86 18.85 6.47
N ARG A 114 -4.04 19.93 7.22
CA ARG A 114 -5.32 20.20 7.91
C ARG A 114 -6.42 20.70 6.99
N LYS A 115 -6.05 21.47 5.96
CA LYS A 115 -7.01 22.17 5.07
C LYS A 115 -7.29 21.42 3.78
N MET A 116 -6.48 20.39 3.42
CA MET A 116 -6.74 19.56 2.24
C MET A 116 -8.06 18.80 2.38
N GLY A 117 -8.77 18.64 1.29
CA GLY A 117 -9.98 17.82 1.22
C GLY A 117 -9.63 16.32 1.14
N MET A 118 -10.32 15.49 1.91
CA MET A 118 -10.18 14.03 1.85
C MET A 118 -11.54 13.37 1.66
N THR A 119 -11.65 12.45 0.71
CA THR A 119 -12.89 11.71 0.45
C THR A 119 -12.61 10.28 -0.01
N THR A 120 -13.46 9.35 0.39
CA THR A 120 -13.45 7.98 -0.11
C THR A 120 -14.24 7.82 -1.42
N SER A 121 -14.89 8.88 -1.91
CA SER A 121 -15.49 8.92 -3.25
C SER A 121 -14.40 9.11 -4.30
N THR A 122 -14.07 8.06 -5.02
CA THR A 122 -12.94 8.03 -5.98
C THR A 122 -13.37 8.03 -7.45
N GLU A 123 -14.67 7.97 -7.73
CA GLU A 123 -15.20 7.76 -9.09
C GLU A 123 -14.80 8.85 -10.07
N THR A 124 -14.80 10.10 -9.62
CA THR A 124 -14.43 11.24 -10.49
C THR A 124 -12.97 11.16 -10.91
N ALA A 125 -12.05 10.93 -9.96
CA ALA A 125 -10.64 10.78 -10.24
C ALA A 125 -10.37 9.55 -11.13
N VAL A 126 -11.04 8.43 -10.87
CA VAL A 126 -10.94 7.23 -11.71
C VAL A 126 -11.41 7.49 -13.13
N ARG A 127 -12.50 8.22 -13.32
CA ARG A 127 -12.98 8.61 -14.66
C ARG A 127 -12.01 9.52 -15.39
N GLN A 128 -11.37 10.45 -14.70
CA GLN A 128 -10.39 11.35 -15.31
C GLN A 128 -9.15 10.59 -15.79
N LEU A 129 -8.72 9.56 -15.06
CA LEU A 129 -7.56 8.73 -15.36
C LEU A 129 -7.86 7.58 -16.34
N LYS A 130 -9.12 7.43 -16.77
CA LYS A 130 -9.49 6.37 -17.72
C LYS A 130 -8.76 6.55 -19.05
N GLY A 131 -8.03 5.50 -19.46
CA GLY A 131 -7.24 5.50 -20.69
C GLY A 131 -5.83 6.09 -20.54
N VAL A 132 -5.47 6.63 -19.37
CA VAL A 132 -4.11 7.08 -19.11
C VAL A 132 -3.20 5.87 -18.86
N LYS A 133 -2.05 5.84 -19.55
CA LYS A 133 -1.07 4.76 -19.40
C LYS A 133 -0.48 4.80 -17.98
N ARG A 134 -0.51 3.67 -17.30
CA ARG A 134 0.12 3.49 -16.00
C ARG A 134 1.63 3.31 -16.16
N LYS A 135 2.40 4.00 -15.35
CA LYS A 135 3.85 3.87 -15.23
C LYS A 135 4.20 3.16 -13.90
N GLU A 136 5.39 2.61 -13.81
CA GLU A 136 5.92 1.94 -12.61
C GLU A 136 4.91 0.95 -12.01
N SER A 137 4.55 -0.06 -12.80
CA SER A 137 3.60 -1.09 -12.36
C SER A 137 4.16 -1.88 -11.18
N SER A 138 3.32 -2.09 -10.15
CA SER A 138 3.63 -2.98 -9.01
C SER A 138 3.44 -4.46 -9.35
N PHE A 139 2.79 -4.80 -10.46
CA PHE A 139 2.49 -6.17 -10.79
C PHE A 139 3.75 -6.99 -11.04
N SER A 140 3.81 -8.16 -10.41
CA SER A 140 4.92 -9.12 -10.47
C SER A 140 6.25 -8.61 -9.88
N LYS A 141 6.24 -7.48 -9.16
CA LYS A 141 7.34 -7.11 -8.29
C LYS A 141 7.28 -7.96 -7.02
N VAL A 142 8.44 -8.43 -6.57
CA VAL A 142 8.57 -9.26 -5.38
C VAL A 142 9.28 -8.44 -4.32
N ASP A 143 8.61 -8.22 -3.21
CA ASP A 143 9.18 -7.57 -2.03
C ASP A 143 9.66 -8.63 -1.05
N PHE A 144 10.87 -8.46 -0.56
CA PHE A 144 11.43 -9.29 0.49
C PHE A 144 11.39 -8.53 1.81
N VAL A 145 10.66 -9.07 2.79
CA VAL A 145 10.48 -8.45 4.10
C VAL A 145 10.82 -9.45 5.19
N ILE A 146 11.46 -9.00 6.27
CA ILE A 146 11.73 -9.83 7.46
C ILE A 146 10.89 -9.29 8.61
N TYR A 147 10.01 -10.16 9.14
CA TYR A 147 9.20 -9.83 10.30
C TYR A 147 9.80 -10.48 11.55
N PRO A 148 10.21 -9.73 12.57
CA PRO A 148 10.47 -10.30 13.89
C PRO A 148 9.14 -10.68 14.54
N ASN A 149 9.06 -11.89 15.06
CA ASN A 149 7.89 -12.39 15.82
C ASN A 149 8.31 -12.76 17.22
N VAL A 150 7.74 -12.08 18.21
CA VAL A 150 7.94 -12.39 19.63
C VAL A 150 6.65 -12.95 20.17
N MET A 151 6.68 -14.18 20.64
CA MET A 151 5.56 -14.81 21.28
C MET A 151 5.83 -14.95 22.77
N LEU A 152 4.93 -14.42 23.58
CA LEU A 152 4.90 -14.59 25.03
C LEU A 152 3.52 -15.09 25.42
N VAL A 153 3.45 -16.29 25.96
CA VAL A 153 2.20 -16.88 26.44
C VAL A 153 2.37 -17.26 27.90
N ASN A 154 1.51 -16.70 28.74
CA ASN A 154 1.45 -17.10 30.14
C ASN A 154 0.61 -18.36 30.25
N ASN A 155 1.18 -19.44 30.75
CA ASN A 155 0.50 -20.71 30.95
C ASN A 155 0.71 -21.21 32.37
N VAL A 156 -0.31 -21.04 33.17
CA VAL A 156 -0.27 -21.29 34.62
C VAL A 156 -0.14 -22.78 34.97
N THR A 157 -0.39 -23.70 34.05
CA THR A 157 -0.56 -25.11 34.34
C THR A 157 0.75 -25.91 34.35
N TYR A 158 1.70 -25.60 33.49
CA TYR A 158 2.93 -26.39 33.31
C TYR A 158 4.23 -25.59 33.34
N LYS A 159 4.21 -24.38 32.83
CA LYS A 159 5.35 -23.42 32.77
C LYS A 159 4.82 -22.04 33.06
N LEU A 160 5.55 -21.26 33.87
CA LEU A 160 5.19 -19.87 34.18
C LEU A 160 4.99 -19.02 32.92
N TYR A 161 5.78 -19.25 31.88
CA TYR A 161 5.65 -18.59 30.58
C TYR A 161 6.23 -19.46 29.48
N LYS A 162 5.68 -19.26 28.28
CA LYS A 162 6.23 -19.76 27.03
C LYS A 162 6.71 -18.55 26.23
N ALA A 163 7.97 -18.57 25.83
CA ALA A 163 8.57 -17.52 25.05
C ALA A 163 9.22 -18.09 23.80
N ALA A 164 9.01 -17.43 22.68
CA ALA A 164 9.71 -17.73 21.43
C ALA A 164 10.02 -16.43 20.68
N LEU A 165 11.22 -16.36 20.12
CA LEU A 165 11.65 -15.36 19.19
C LEU A 165 11.90 -16.03 17.84
N GLU A 166 11.26 -15.53 16.81
CA GLU A 166 11.36 -16.05 15.46
C GLU A 166 11.67 -14.91 14.48
N LEU A 167 12.42 -15.20 13.43
CA LEU A 167 12.45 -14.39 12.24
C LEU A 167 11.53 -15.00 11.18
N GLN A 168 10.75 -14.16 10.54
CA GLN A 168 9.79 -14.59 9.55
C GLN A 168 10.06 -13.85 8.22
N PRO A 169 11.05 -14.34 7.43
CA PRO A 169 11.23 -13.84 6.07
C PRO A 169 9.97 -14.11 5.26
N ALA A 170 9.53 -13.09 4.55
CA ALA A 170 8.34 -13.12 3.71
C ALA A 170 8.66 -12.62 2.31
N LEU A 171 8.01 -13.21 1.32
CA LEU A 171 7.91 -12.74 -0.05
C LEU A 171 6.49 -12.22 -0.24
N GLU A 172 6.39 -10.97 -0.66
CA GLU A 172 5.12 -10.32 -0.95
C GLU A 172 5.10 -9.91 -2.41
N MET A 173 4.01 -10.17 -3.11
CA MET A 173 3.89 -9.88 -4.53
C MET A 173 2.46 -9.51 -4.88
N GLN A 174 2.30 -8.44 -5.67
CA GLN A 174 1.05 -8.09 -6.31
C GLN A 174 0.94 -8.79 -7.67
N LEU A 175 -0.13 -9.59 -7.87
CA LEU A 175 -0.29 -10.40 -9.08
C LEU A 175 -1.09 -9.67 -10.16
N TRP A 176 -2.25 -9.12 -9.79
CA TRP A 176 -3.12 -8.31 -10.62
C TRP A 176 -3.92 -7.35 -9.74
N LYS A 177 -4.79 -6.57 -10.33
CA LYS A 177 -5.58 -5.58 -9.60
C LYS A 177 -6.37 -6.21 -8.44
N GLY A 178 -6.03 -5.80 -7.23
CA GLY A 178 -6.62 -6.31 -5.99
C GLY A 178 -6.07 -7.65 -5.52
N ALA A 179 -5.18 -8.31 -6.27
CA ALA A 179 -4.67 -9.62 -5.88
C ALA A 179 -3.24 -9.53 -5.35
N SER A 180 -3.01 -10.11 -4.19
CA SER A 180 -1.70 -10.20 -3.57
C SER A 180 -1.42 -11.62 -3.08
N LEU A 181 -0.17 -12.05 -3.23
CA LEU A 181 0.37 -13.29 -2.68
C LEU A 181 1.38 -12.94 -1.62
N ARG A 182 1.25 -13.55 -0.45
CA ARG A 182 2.25 -13.48 0.61
C ARG A 182 2.68 -14.89 0.97
N MET A 183 4.00 -15.10 1.05
CA MET A 183 4.60 -16.36 1.49
C MET A 183 5.59 -16.05 2.59
N GLN A 184 5.49 -16.75 3.71
CA GLN A 184 6.28 -16.49 4.91
C GLN A 184 6.76 -17.80 5.53
N VAL A 185 8.01 -17.82 5.95
CA VAL A 185 8.63 -18.97 6.65
C VAL A 185 8.99 -18.52 8.06
N SER A 186 8.69 -19.34 9.06
CA SER A 186 9.09 -19.10 10.45
C SER A 186 10.41 -19.80 10.75
N LEU A 187 11.42 -19.00 11.08
CA LEU A 187 12.75 -19.44 11.49
C LEU A 187 12.90 -19.22 13.00
N PRO A 188 12.89 -20.26 13.82
CA PRO A 188 13.08 -20.11 15.26
C PRO A 188 14.52 -19.67 15.58
N ILE A 189 14.68 -18.65 16.44
CA ILE A 189 15.98 -18.22 16.97
C ILE A 189 16.17 -18.74 18.37
N VAL A 190 15.19 -18.47 19.24
CA VAL A 190 15.19 -18.88 20.64
C VAL A 190 13.78 -19.27 21.02
N SER A 191 13.63 -20.42 21.67
CA SER A 191 12.37 -20.87 22.24
C SER A 191 12.64 -21.65 23.55
N ASN A 192 11.81 -21.45 24.56
CA ASN A 192 11.79 -22.28 25.74
C ASN A 192 10.80 -23.45 25.62
N GLU A 193 10.21 -23.64 24.43
CA GLU A 193 9.32 -24.74 24.10
C GLU A 193 10.01 -25.72 23.16
N ASP A 194 9.78 -27.00 23.37
CA ASP A 194 10.28 -28.08 22.53
C ASP A 194 9.34 -28.36 21.35
N GLY A 195 9.83 -29.17 20.40
CA GLY A 195 9.03 -29.64 19.27
C GLY A 195 8.91 -28.64 18.14
N LYS A 196 7.68 -28.35 17.68
CA LYS A 196 7.41 -27.53 16.50
C LYS A 196 7.94 -26.10 16.55
N TRP A 197 8.17 -25.57 17.76
CA TRP A 197 8.69 -24.21 17.95
C TRP A 197 10.20 -24.09 17.68
N ASN A 198 10.91 -25.21 17.63
CA ASN A 198 12.34 -25.27 17.33
C ASN A 198 12.63 -25.72 15.90
N CYS A 199 11.62 -25.84 15.06
CA CYS A 199 11.78 -26.27 13.68
C CYS A 199 11.40 -25.16 12.70
N VAL A 200 12.11 -25.10 11.59
CA VAL A 200 11.72 -24.27 10.44
C VAL A 200 10.36 -24.77 9.94
N ARG A 201 9.42 -23.87 9.76
CA ARG A 201 8.06 -24.20 9.31
C ARG A 201 7.48 -23.14 8.38
N LEU A 202 6.47 -23.54 7.62
CA LEU A 202 5.66 -22.60 6.87
C LEU A 202 4.92 -21.71 7.87
N GLY A 203 5.11 -20.40 7.79
CA GLY A 203 4.38 -19.42 8.59
C GLY A 203 3.03 -19.12 7.96
N PHE A 204 3.02 -18.16 7.04
CA PHE A 204 1.84 -17.72 6.32
C PHE A 204 2.07 -17.93 4.82
N MET A 205 1.08 -18.45 4.12
CA MET A 205 1.08 -18.54 2.66
C MET A 205 -0.35 -18.40 2.16
N ALA A 206 -0.71 -17.24 1.64
CA ALA A 206 -2.07 -17.01 1.19
C ALA A 206 -2.13 -16.10 -0.04
N LEU A 207 -3.11 -16.40 -0.87
CA LEU A 207 -3.58 -15.53 -1.94
C LEU A 207 -4.77 -14.73 -1.42
N ARG A 208 -4.70 -13.41 -1.57
CA ARG A 208 -5.78 -12.50 -1.20
C ARG A 208 -6.26 -11.74 -2.43
N GLN A 209 -7.55 -11.62 -2.57
CA GLN A 209 -8.22 -10.77 -3.55
C GLN A 209 -9.04 -9.72 -2.82
N ASP A 210 -8.67 -8.47 -2.99
CA ASP A 210 -9.42 -7.32 -2.51
C ASP A 210 -10.36 -6.81 -3.60
N PHE A 211 -11.50 -6.24 -3.18
CA PHE A 211 -12.54 -5.70 -4.05
C PHE A 211 -12.96 -4.32 -3.55
N ARG A 212 -13.11 -3.37 -4.45
CA ARG A 212 -13.83 -2.14 -4.19
C ARG A 212 -15.28 -2.32 -4.60
N LEU A 213 -16.17 -2.52 -3.64
CA LEU A 213 -17.58 -2.83 -3.89
C LEU A 213 -18.40 -1.57 -4.21
N ALA A 214 -18.13 -0.48 -3.49
CA ALA A 214 -18.72 0.84 -3.68
C ALA A 214 -17.82 1.93 -3.07
N ASN A 215 -18.24 3.19 -3.11
CA ASN A 215 -17.43 4.32 -2.60
C ASN A 215 -16.95 4.16 -1.16
N HIS A 216 -17.77 3.55 -0.31
CA HIS A 216 -17.47 3.38 1.12
C HIS A 216 -17.26 1.93 1.52
N TRP A 217 -17.33 0.99 0.57
CA TRP A 217 -17.28 -0.43 0.88
C TRP A 217 -16.12 -1.13 0.17
N LYS A 218 -15.37 -1.88 0.93
CA LYS A 218 -14.38 -2.84 0.42
C LYS A 218 -14.74 -4.25 0.88
N GLY A 219 -14.30 -5.24 0.14
CA GLY A 219 -14.38 -6.65 0.53
C GLY A 219 -13.09 -7.35 0.22
N TYR A 220 -12.85 -8.49 0.85
CA TYR A 220 -11.74 -9.34 0.52
C TYR A 220 -12.12 -10.82 0.59
N LEU A 221 -11.39 -11.61 -0.17
CA LEU A 221 -11.38 -13.07 -0.10
C LEU A 221 -9.92 -13.51 0.01
N THR A 222 -9.61 -14.36 0.99
CA THR A 222 -8.27 -14.87 1.22
C THR A 222 -8.33 -16.39 1.29
N GLY A 223 -7.42 -17.07 0.59
CA GLY A 223 -7.31 -18.53 0.65
C GLY A 223 -5.86 -18.95 0.81
N GLY A 224 -5.61 -19.94 1.67
CA GLY A 224 -4.27 -20.47 1.87
C GLY A 224 -4.01 -20.96 3.28
N SER A 225 -2.74 -20.94 3.68
CA SER A 225 -2.27 -21.27 5.03
C SER A 225 -2.15 -20.01 5.85
N PHE A 226 -2.95 -19.87 6.90
CA PHE A 226 -3.03 -18.65 7.71
C PHE A 226 -2.02 -18.57 8.86
N SER A 227 -1.55 -19.67 9.36
CA SER A 227 -0.43 -19.85 10.29
C SER A 227 -0.49 -21.24 10.91
N ASN A 228 0.62 -21.73 11.44
CA ASN A 228 0.69 -22.88 12.35
C ASN A 228 -0.25 -24.03 12.00
N ASP A 229 -0.11 -24.57 10.80
CA ASP A 229 -0.85 -25.77 10.40
C ASP A 229 -2.36 -25.53 10.16
N ARG A 230 -2.79 -24.30 9.93
CA ARG A 230 -4.17 -23.94 9.56
C ARG A 230 -4.29 -23.50 8.12
N GLN A 231 -5.13 -24.18 7.38
CA GLN A 231 -5.46 -23.83 5.98
C GLN A 231 -6.94 -23.60 5.83
N GLY A 232 -7.31 -22.70 4.91
CA GLY A 232 -8.71 -22.41 4.69
C GLY A 232 -9.00 -21.24 3.80
N LEU A 233 -10.23 -20.75 3.94
CA LEU A 233 -10.75 -19.58 3.26
C LEU A 233 -11.26 -18.59 4.30
N ALA A 234 -10.99 -17.31 4.08
CA ALA A 234 -11.53 -16.21 4.86
C ALA A 234 -12.10 -15.14 3.92
N ALA A 235 -13.17 -14.50 4.33
CA ALA A 235 -13.78 -13.39 3.62
C ALA A 235 -14.15 -12.29 4.62
N GLY A 236 -14.15 -11.06 4.16
CA GLY A 236 -14.57 -9.93 4.98
C GLY A 236 -15.06 -8.77 4.16
N ILE A 237 -15.71 -7.85 4.87
CA ILE A 237 -16.23 -6.61 4.33
C ILE A 237 -15.88 -5.46 5.27
N GLY A 238 -15.54 -4.32 4.71
CA GLY A 238 -15.21 -3.12 5.46
C GLY A 238 -15.96 -1.90 4.93
N TYR A 239 -16.35 -1.04 5.85
CA TYR A 239 -16.94 0.25 5.56
C TYR A 239 -15.98 1.37 5.94
N PHE A 240 -15.79 2.33 5.05
CA PHE A 240 -15.02 3.56 5.29
C PHE A 240 -15.95 4.75 5.47
N SER A 241 -15.67 5.60 6.44
CA SER A 241 -16.33 6.90 6.53
C SER A 241 -16.05 7.76 5.30
N SER A 242 -16.95 8.67 4.95
CA SER A 242 -16.82 9.52 3.75
C SER A 242 -15.53 10.35 3.72
N ASN A 243 -15.01 10.73 4.88
CA ASN A 243 -13.73 11.46 5.04
C ASN A 243 -12.53 10.56 5.29
N GLY A 244 -12.68 9.23 5.25
CA GLY A 244 -11.60 8.26 5.45
C GLY A 244 -11.01 8.20 6.87
N ARG A 245 -11.61 8.89 7.86
CA ARG A 245 -11.04 8.98 9.22
C ARG A 245 -11.23 7.72 10.06
N TRP A 246 -12.26 6.95 9.79
CA TRP A 246 -12.51 5.69 10.48
C TRP A 246 -13.01 4.62 9.52
N THR A 247 -12.69 3.40 9.86
CA THR A 247 -13.06 2.20 9.12
C THR A 247 -13.60 1.16 10.09
N VAL A 248 -14.65 0.48 9.69
CA VAL A 248 -15.18 -0.69 10.41
C VAL A 248 -15.08 -1.89 9.49
N GLU A 249 -14.39 -2.92 9.94
CA GLU A 249 -14.23 -4.16 9.18
C GLU A 249 -14.75 -5.35 9.99
N GLY A 250 -15.40 -6.28 9.31
CA GLY A 250 -15.82 -7.55 9.86
C GLY A 250 -15.56 -8.67 8.86
N GLY A 251 -15.18 -9.81 9.36
CA GLY A 251 -14.92 -10.97 8.51
C GLY A 251 -14.99 -12.27 9.28
N GLY A 252 -14.99 -13.35 8.55
CA GLY A 252 -14.96 -14.71 9.11
C GLY A 252 -14.34 -15.68 8.13
N GLY A 253 -14.05 -16.88 8.60
CA GLY A 253 -13.44 -17.88 7.77
C GLY A 253 -13.70 -19.30 8.24
N ILE A 254 -13.46 -20.24 7.34
CA ILE A 254 -13.50 -21.68 7.61
C ILE A 254 -12.08 -22.19 7.49
N THR A 255 -11.55 -22.76 8.57
CA THR A 255 -10.19 -23.30 8.58
C THR A 255 -10.16 -24.73 9.08
N GLY A 256 -9.22 -25.51 8.56
CA GLY A 256 -8.91 -26.86 9.02
C GLY A 256 -7.42 -26.96 9.37
N SER A 257 -7.07 -27.88 10.27
CA SER A 257 -5.66 -28.21 10.51
C SER A 257 -5.11 -28.96 9.32
N ALA A 258 -3.95 -28.54 8.84
CA ALA A 258 -3.21 -29.26 7.81
C ALA A 258 -1.76 -29.38 8.25
N HIS A 259 -1.25 -30.60 8.28
CA HIS A 259 0.12 -30.87 8.67
C HIS A 259 0.89 -31.46 7.49
N PHE A 260 2.07 -30.90 7.24
CA PHE A 260 3.02 -31.47 6.31
C PHE A 260 3.96 -32.42 7.07
N TYR A 261 3.87 -33.69 6.76
CA TYR A 261 4.82 -34.71 7.23
C TYR A 261 5.64 -35.23 6.02
N GLY A 262 6.81 -34.68 5.81
CA GLY A 262 7.61 -35.00 4.63
C GLY A 262 6.86 -34.64 3.34
N SER A 263 6.61 -35.62 2.47
CA SER A 263 5.84 -35.41 1.22
C SER A 263 4.32 -35.67 1.36
N LYS A 264 3.84 -35.97 2.58
CA LYS A 264 2.42 -36.29 2.80
C LYS A 264 1.69 -35.14 3.45
N TRP A 265 0.61 -34.72 2.84
CA TRP A 265 -0.31 -33.73 3.37
C TRP A 265 -1.50 -34.39 4.03
N LYS A 266 -1.75 -34.08 5.31
CA LYS A 266 -2.87 -34.59 6.08
C LYS A 266 -3.78 -33.45 6.54
N MET A 267 -5.02 -33.43 6.05
CA MET A 267 -6.04 -32.47 6.47
C MET A 267 -6.96 -33.06 7.54
N SER A 268 -7.30 -32.25 8.53
CA SER A 268 -8.34 -32.57 9.53
C SER A 268 -9.69 -31.93 9.14
N LYS A 269 -10.73 -32.21 9.93
CA LYS A 269 -12.05 -31.59 9.76
C LYS A 269 -11.97 -30.08 9.88
N TRP A 270 -12.71 -29.38 9.02
CA TRP A 270 -12.84 -27.93 9.05
C TRP A 270 -13.57 -27.46 10.30
N LYS A 271 -13.09 -26.37 10.91
CA LYS A 271 -13.73 -25.69 12.03
C LYS A 271 -13.93 -24.24 11.67
N GLU A 272 -15.08 -23.68 12.03
CA GLU A 272 -15.34 -22.26 11.89
C GLU A 272 -14.40 -21.47 12.82
N SER A 273 -13.83 -20.41 12.31
CA SER A 273 -13.09 -19.43 13.09
C SER A 273 -13.63 -18.04 12.76
N MET A 274 -14.05 -17.31 13.77
CA MET A 274 -14.46 -15.92 13.61
C MET A 274 -13.24 -15.05 13.88
N ASP A 275 -12.77 -14.34 12.86
CA ASP A 275 -11.68 -13.37 13.00
C ASP A 275 -12.25 -11.97 13.17
N ARG A 276 -11.93 -11.38 14.31
CA ARG A 276 -11.92 -9.96 14.70
C ARG A 276 -12.90 -8.99 14.04
N LEU A 277 -13.73 -8.41 14.87
CA LEU A 277 -14.22 -7.02 14.74
C LEU A 277 -13.07 -6.06 15.12
N VAL A 278 -12.64 -5.23 14.17
CA VAL A 278 -11.68 -4.14 14.38
C VAL A 278 -12.35 -2.82 14.00
#